data_8c9aad687e8220cc46eebb5cc5b7927e
#
_entry.id   8c9aad687e8220cc46eebb5cc5b7927e
#
_cell.length_a   1.000
_cell.length_b   1.000
_cell.length_c   1.000
_cell.angle_alpha   90.00
_cell.angle_beta   90.00
_cell.angle_gamma   90.00
#
_symmetry.space_group_name_H-M   'P 1'
#
loop_
_entity.id
_entity.type
_entity.pdbx_description
1 polymer ?
#
loop_
_entity_poly.entity_id
_entity_poly.type
_entity_poly.pdbx_seq_one_letter_code
_entity_poly.pdbx_strand_id
1 'polypeptide(L)'
;DFDGDQMAVHLPLSNEAILEAQILMLQSHNILNPANGAPITVPSQDMVLGLYYITKLRPASKGEGLTFYGPEEAIIAYNEKRVDIHAPIKVMVKDLNENGELEKKMVETSVGRVIVNEIIPEEVGFFNDIISKKTLRGIITDVIKTVGVARACDFLDGIKNLGYRMAYV
;
A
#
# COMPACT_ATOMS: atom_id res chain seq x y z
N ASP A 1 10.33 -23.18 3.63
CA ASP A 1 8.99 -23.70 3.89
C ASP A 1 9.03 -24.67 5.06
N PHE A 2 7.95 -24.79 5.83
CA PHE A 2 7.87 -25.65 7.02
C PHE A 2 7.13 -26.95 6.70
N ASP A 3 7.61 -27.65 5.68
CA ASP A 3 7.00 -28.85 5.12
C ASP A 3 7.77 -30.16 5.42
N GLY A 4 8.67 -30.10 6.41
CA GLY A 4 9.49 -31.20 6.85
C GLY A 4 10.97 -31.08 6.51
N ASP A 5 11.39 -29.99 5.90
CA ASP A 5 12.80 -29.71 5.65
C ASP A 5 13.56 -29.43 6.95
N GLN A 6 14.78 -29.92 7.01
CA GLN A 6 15.68 -29.66 8.13
C GLN A 6 16.43 -28.35 7.88
N MET A 7 16.40 -27.44 8.85
CA MET A 7 17.12 -26.16 8.81
C MET A 7 18.01 -26.01 10.03
N ALA A 8 19.22 -25.46 9.83
CA ALA A 8 20.13 -25.13 10.92
C ALA A 8 19.79 -23.74 11.50
N VAL A 9 19.86 -23.64 12.82
CA VAL A 9 19.73 -22.36 13.55
C VAL A 9 21.10 -21.97 14.05
N HIS A 10 21.51 -20.72 13.75
CA HIS A 10 22.80 -20.15 14.15
C HIS A 10 22.60 -18.94 15.02
N LEU A 11 23.28 -18.89 16.17
CA LEU A 11 23.36 -17.70 17.01
C LEU A 11 24.72 -17.04 16.82
N PRO A 12 24.81 -15.79 16.33
CA PRO A 12 26.08 -15.05 16.27
C PRO A 12 26.64 -14.85 17.68
N LEU A 13 27.93 -15.17 17.90
CA LEU A 13 28.55 -15.14 19.21
C LEU A 13 29.45 -13.92 19.47
N SER A 14 29.98 -13.27 18.42
CA SER A 14 30.80 -12.07 18.57
C SER A 14 30.04 -10.81 18.15
N ASN A 15 30.46 -9.66 18.66
CA ASN A 15 29.86 -8.38 18.32
C ASN A 15 30.00 -8.08 16.81
N GLU A 16 31.11 -8.47 16.20
CA GLU A 16 31.33 -8.31 14.76
C GLU A 16 30.35 -9.18 13.96
N ALA A 17 30.15 -10.44 14.36
CA ALA A 17 29.19 -11.34 13.70
C ALA A 17 27.74 -10.86 13.86
N ILE A 18 27.39 -10.30 15.02
CA ILE A 18 26.07 -9.70 15.27
C ILE A 18 25.86 -8.49 14.33
N LEU A 19 26.85 -7.60 14.24
CA LEU A 19 26.77 -6.42 13.38
C LEU A 19 26.66 -6.80 11.91
N GLU A 20 27.46 -7.77 11.47
CA GLU A 20 27.42 -8.28 10.10
C GLU A 20 26.03 -8.90 9.78
N ALA A 21 25.47 -9.69 10.68
CA ALA A 21 24.13 -10.26 10.51
C ALA A 21 23.04 -9.17 10.44
N GLN A 22 23.14 -8.12 11.25
CA GLN A 22 22.20 -7.00 11.20
C GLN A 22 22.29 -6.21 9.89
N ILE A 23 23.48 -5.98 9.38
CA ILE A 23 23.68 -5.18 8.16
C ILE A 23 23.33 -5.99 6.90
N LEU A 24 23.76 -7.25 6.83
CA LEU A 24 23.69 -8.05 5.61
C LEU A 24 22.50 -9.01 5.55
N MET A 25 21.92 -9.42 6.69
CA MET A 25 20.91 -10.47 6.73
C MET A 25 19.54 -9.99 7.20
N LEU A 26 19.45 -8.88 7.94
CA LEU A 26 18.17 -8.39 8.42
C LEU A 26 17.30 -7.91 7.23
N GLN A 27 16.13 -8.50 7.07
CA GLN A 27 15.27 -8.28 5.91
C GLN A 27 14.83 -6.82 5.74
N SER A 28 14.56 -6.12 6.84
CA SER A 28 14.18 -4.69 6.80
C SER A 28 15.26 -3.79 6.19
N HIS A 29 16.53 -4.23 6.20
CA HIS A 29 17.65 -3.53 5.57
C HIS A 29 17.91 -3.99 4.12
N ASN A 30 17.33 -5.13 3.71
CA ASN A 30 17.60 -5.80 2.45
C ASN A 30 16.32 -5.99 1.61
N ILE A 31 15.50 -4.97 1.51
CA ILE A 31 14.26 -5.02 0.71
C ILE A 31 14.47 -4.79 -0.78
N LEU A 32 15.65 -4.35 -1.18
CA LEU A 32 16.03 -4.12 -2.57
C LEU A 32 16.97 -5.20 -3.09
N ASN A 33 16.72 -5.67 -4.30
CA ASN A 33 17.61 -6.62 -4.97
C ASN A 33 18.92 -5.92 -5.38
N PRO A 34 20.09 -6.40 -4.94
CA PRO A 34 21.36 -5.78 -5.26
C PRO A 34 21.73 -5.85 -6.75
N ALA A 35 21.14 -6.76 -7.51
CA ALA A 35 21.43 -6.91 -8.93
C ALA A 35 20.78 -5.82 -9.80
N ASN A 36 19.57 -5.36 -9.45
CA ASN A 36 18.80 -4.43 -10.28
C ASN A 36 18.07 -3.32 -9.50
N GLY A 37 18.23 -3.26 -8.17
CA GLY A 37 17.57 -2.27 -7.32
C GLY A 37 16.05 -2.40 -7.22
N ALA A 38 15.45 -3.48 -7.76
CA ALA A 38 14.01 -3.69 -7.67
C ALA A 38 13.61 -4.20 -6.28
N PRO A 39 12.41 -3.84 -5.76
CA PRO A 39 11.94 -4.37 -4.49
C PRO A 39 11.75 -5.88 -4.57
N ILE A 40 12.32 -6.60 -3.58
CA ILE A 40 12.18 -8.06 -3.43
C ILE A 40 10.87 -8.35 -2.68
N THR A 41 10.60 -7.59 -1.64
CA THR A 41 9.43 -7.75 -0.78
C THR A 41 8.22 -7.10 -1.45
N VAL A 42 7.46 -7.89 -2.19
CA VAL A 42 6.25 -7.43 -2.89
C VAL A 42 5.08 -8.31 -2.46
N PRO A 43 3.94 -7.72 -2.07
CA PRO A 43 2.73 -8.47 -1.77
C PRO A 43 2.34 -9.39 -2.93
N SER A 44 1.82 -10.58 -2.62
CA SER A 44 1.46 -11.60 -3.60
C SER A 44 0.15 -12.28 -3.22
N GLN A 45 -0.39 -13.08 -4.13
CA GLN A 45 -1.57 -13.93 -3.92
C GLN A 45 -2.77 -13.14 -3.33
N ASP A 46 -3.29 -13.57 -2.19
CA ASP A 46 -4.49 -13.02 -1.57
C ASP A 46 -4.36 -11.54 -1.19
N MET A 47 -3.16 -11.06 -0.85
CA MET A 47 -2.92 -9.65 -0.59
C MET A 47 -3.21 -8.80 -1.83
N VAL A 48 -2.72 -9.23 -3.00
CA VAL A 48 -2.98 -8.52 -4.27
C VAL A 48 -4.44 -8.64 -4.65
N LEU A 49 -5.07 -9.79 -4.42
CA LEU A 49 -6.49 -10.02 -4.69
C LEU A 49 -7.37 -9.06 -3.90
N GLY A 50 -7.12 -8.94 -2.59
CA GLY A 50 -7.86 -8.00 -1.73
C GLY A 50 -7.71 -6.55 -2.17
N LEU A 51 -6.50 -6.11 -2.48
CA LEU A 51 -6.23 -4.75 -2.96
C LEU A 51 -6.86 -4.48 -4.33
N TYR A 52 -6.79 -5.45 -5.24
CA TYR A 52 -7.46 -5.37 -6.54
C TYR A 52 -8.97 -5.22 -6.36
N TYR A 53 -9.58 -6.03 -5.50
CA TYR A 53 -11.00 -6.02 -5.25
C TYR A 53 -11.48 -4.64 -4.81
N ILE A 54 -10.86 -4.05 -3.78
CA ILE A 54 -11.30 -2.76 -3.23
C ILE A 54 -11.04 -1.57 -4.14
N THR A 55 -10.06 -1.65 -5.05
CA THR A 55 -9.73 -0.55 -5.98
C THR A 55 -10.53 -0.58 -7.28
N LYS A 56 -11.34 -1.64 -7.48
CA LYS A 56 -12.22 -1.77 -8.65
C LYS A 56 -13.41 -0.83 -8.52
N LEU A 57 -13.73 -0.09 -9.59
CA LEU A 57 -14.94 0.71 -9.68
C LEU A 57 -16.12 -0.14 -10.18
N ARG A 58 -17.30 0.09 -9.60
CA ARG A 58 -18.55 -0.53 -10.02
C ARG A 58 -19.61 0.56 -10.19
N PRO A 59 -19.94 0.93 -11.44
CA PRO A 59 -21.06 1.85 -11.72
C PRO A 59 -22.39 1.32 -11.18
N ALA A 60 -23.33 2.21 -10.95
CA ALA A 60 -24.66 1.94 -10.40
C ALA A 60 -24.63 1.34 -8.99
N SER A 61 -23.55 1.51 -8.24
CA SER A 61 -23.45 1.13 -6.83
C SER A 61 -24.07 2.19 -5.91
N LYS A 62 -24.48 1.78 -4.70
CA LYS A 62 -25.09 2.67 -3.72
C LYS A 62 -24.14 3.84 -3.39
N GLY A 63 -24.62 5.08 -3.49
CA GLY A 63 -23.87 6.29 -3.19
C GLY A 63 -23.05 6.84 -4.36
N GLU A 64 -23.28 6.35 -5.58
CA GLU A 64 -22.65 6.90 -6.77
C GLU A 64 -22.91 8.42 -6.92
N GLY A 65 -21.87 9.16 -7.29
CA GLY A 65 -21.95 10.61 -7.55
C GLY A 65 -21.94 11.50 -6.30
N LEU A 66 -21.91 10.94 -5.10
CA LEU A 66 -21.78 11.72 -3.88
C LEU A 66 -20.41 12.44 -3.83
N THR A 67 -20.43 13.64 -3.24
CA THR A 67 -19.22 14.47 -3.10
C THR A 67 -18.88 14.63 -1.63
N PHE A 68 -17.61 14.43 -1.29
CA PHE A 68 -17.07 14.54 0.06
C PHE A 68 -15.92 15.55 0.11
N TYR A 69 -15.84 16.30 1.21
CA TYR A 69 -14.81 17.32 1.42
C TYR A 69 -13.52 16.78 2.00
N GLY A 70 -13.45 15.47 2.26
CA GLY A 70 -12.24 14.81 2.73
C GLY A 70 -12.33 13.29 2.71
N PRO A 71 -11.17 12.59 2.77
CA PRO A 71 -11.09 11.13 2.85
C PRO A 71 -11.87 10.55 4.05
N GLU A 72 -11.74 11.18 5.21
CA GLU A 72 -12.39 10.76 6.46
C GLU A 72 -13.91 10.75 6.35
N GLU A 73 -14.50 11.77 5.72
CA GLU A 73 -15.95 11.86 5.50
C GLU A 73 -16.45 10.71 4.62
N ALA A 74 -15.71 10.36 3.56
CA ALA A 74 -16.04 9.24 2.69
C ALA A 74 -15.99 7.90 3.43
N ILE A 75 -15.02 7.70 4.32
CA ILE A 75 -14.88 6.49 5.14
C ILE A 75 -15.99 6.39 6.18
N ILE A 76 -16.38 7.49 6.81
CA ILE A 76 -17.53 7.54 7.73
C ILE A 76 -18.82 7.15 6.99
N ALA A 77 -19.05 7.71 5.81
CA ALA A 77 -20.23 7.39 4.99
C ALA A 77 -20.26 5.91 4.57
N TYR A 78 -19.12 5.30 4.33
CA TYR A 78 -19.00 3.86 4.08
C TYR A 78 -19.36 3.04 5.33
N ASN A 79 -18.81 3.40 6.49
CA ASN A 79 -19.11 2.72 7.76
C ASN A 79 -20.59 2.81 8.13
N GLU A 80 -21.25 3.92 7.82
CA GLU A 80 -22.71 4.11 7.96
C GLU A 80 -23.53 3.39 6.87
N LYS A 81 -22.87 2.66 5.96
CA LYS A 81 -23.49 1.96 4.82
C LYS A 81 -24.29 2.89 3.88
N ARG A 82 -23.90 4.16 3.80
CA ARG A 82 -24.47 5.12 2.86
C ARG A 82 -23.88 4.98 1.46
N VAL A 83 -22.61 4.57 1.39
CA VAL A 83 -21.83 4.42 0.16
C VAL A 83 -21.25 3.02 0.09
N ASP A 84 -21.23 2.43 -1.10
CA ASP A 84 -20.55 1.17 -1.38
C ASP A 84 -19.04 1.42 -1.58
N ILE A 85 -18.22 0.45 -1.20
CA ILE A 85 -16.77 0.53 -1.34
C ILE A 85 -16.30 0.76 -2.80
N HIS A 86 -17.10 0.28 -3.77
CA HIS A 86 -16.80 0.36 -5.20
C HIS A 86 -17.48 1.52 -5.91
N ALA A 87 -18.34 2.29 -5.22
CA ALA A 87 -19.11 3.36 -5.82
C ALA A 87 -18.20 4.50 -6.32
N PRO A 88 -18.39 5.00 -7.55
CA PRO A 88 -17.72 6.20 -8.02
C PRO A 88 -18.22 7.43 -7.22
N ILE A 89 -17.32 8.08 -6.52
CA ILE A 89 -17.58 9.26 -5.69
C ILE A 89 -16.58 10.37 -6.01
N LYS A 90 -16.88 11.58 -5.60
CA LYS A 90 -15.95 12.71 -5.70
C LYS A 90 -15.43 13.07 -4.31
N VAL A 91 -14.13 13.06 -4.13
CA VAL A 91 -13.49 13.35 -2.85
C VAL A 91 -12.43 14.44 -3.05
N MET A 92 -12.38 15.38 -2.12
CA MET A 92 -11.29 16.34 -2.06
C MET A 92 -10.09 15.69 -1.38
N VAL A 93 -9.02 15.49 -2.13
CA VAL A 93 -7.79 14.85 -1.67
C VAL A 93 -6.61 15.80 -1.81
N LYS A 94 -5.53 15.52 -1.08
CA LYS A 94 -4.23 16.14 -1.31
C LYS A 94 -3.51 15.34 -2.39
N ASP A 95 -3.12 15.99 -3.45
CA ASP A 95 -2.36 15.39 -4.55
C ASP A 95 -1.21 16.29 -4.96
N LEU A 96 -0.19 15.71 -5.57
CA LEU A 96 0.96 16.47 -6.05
C LEU A 96 0.60 17.27 -7.31
N ASN A 97 0.91 18.56 -7.33
CA ASN A 97 0.84 19.37 -8.52
C ASN A 97 2.07 19.15 -9.44
N GLU A 98 2.08 19.80 -10.60
CA GLU A 98 3.20 19.71 -11.56
C GLU A 98 4.54 20.20 -10.98
N ASN A 99 4.52 20.99 -9.92
CA ASN A 99 5.70 21.49 -9.21
C ASN A 99 6.15 20.57 -8.06
N GLY A 100 5.42 19.47 -7.79
CA GLY A 100 5.71 18.56 -6.67
C GLY A 100 5.23 19.04 -5.31
N GLU A 101 4.33 20.05 -5.26
CA GLU A 101 3.73 20.54 -4.02
C GLU A 101 2.35 19.91 -3.80
N LEU A 102 2.00 19.67 -2.54
CA LEU A 102 0.70 19.12 -2.15
C LEU A 102 -0.39 20.18 -2.31
N GLU A 103 -1.34 19.92 -3.19
CA GLU A 103 -2.51 20.76 -3.44
C GLU A 103 -3.81 19.98 -3.21
N LYS A 104 -4.84 20.67 -2.72
CA LYS A 104 -6.17 20.07 -2.58
C LYS A 104 -6.88 20.05 -3.92
N LYS A 105 -7.23 18.86 -4.39
CA LYS A 105 -7.91 18.63 -5.66
C LYS A 105 -9.14 17.76 -5.48
N MET A 106 -10.21 18.09 -6.20
CA MET A 106 -11.39 17.24 -6.29
C MET A 106 -11.12 16.12 -7.31
N VAL A 107 -11.12 14.87 -6.86
CA VAL A 107 -10.83 13.69 -7.69
C VAL A 107 -12.03 12.75 -7.68
N GLU A 108 -12.35 12.20 -8.84
CA GLU A 108 -13.32 11.13 -8.97
C GLU A 108 -12.62 9.79 -8.65
N THR A 109 -13.11 9.10 -7.62
CA THR A 109 -12.46 7.93 -7.05
C THR A 109 -13.51 6.99 -6.41
N SER A 110 -13.08 6.03 -5.60
CA SER A 110 -13.95 5.20 -4.76
C SER A 110 -13.47 5.17 -3.32
N VAL A 111 -14.36 4.77 -2.40
CA VAL A 111 -13.99 4.62 -0.98
C VAL A 111 -12.84 3.63 -0.82
N GLY A 112 -12.84 2.53 -1.59
CA GLY A 112 -11.75 1.55 -1.54
C GLY A 112 -10.38 2.13 -1.91
N ARG A 113 -10.32 3.02 -2.92
CA ARG A 113 -9.08 3.73 -3.27
C ARG A 113 -8.68 4.74 -2.20
N VAL A 114 -9.63 5.41 -1.58
CA VAL A 114 -9.37 6.31 -0.45
C VAL A 114 -8.74 5.55 0.71
N ILE A 115 -9.27 4.38 1.08
CA ILE A 115 -8.71 3.52 2.14
C ILE A 115 -7.27 3.08 1.84
N VAL A 116 -6.98 2.73 0.59
CA VAL A 116 -5.60 2.39 0.18
C VAL A 116 -4.67 3.59 0.34
N ASN A 117 -5.12 4.78 -0.04
CA ASN A 117 -4.32 6.00 0.06
C ASN A 117 -4.07 6.47 1.50
N GLU A 118 -4.81 6.00 2.51
CA GLU A 118 -4.46 6.24 3.91
C GLU A 118 -3.13 5.59 4.32
N ILE A 119 -2.73 4.52 3.61
CA ILE A 119 -1.49 3.79 3.89
C ILE A 119 -0.34 4.32 3.03
N ILE A 120 -0.63 4.83 1.84
CA ILE A 120 0.37 5.42 0.95
C ILE A 120 0.84 6.74 1.55
N PRO A 121 2.16 6.97 1.69
CA PRO A 121 2.68 8.26 2.15
C PRO A 121 2.24 9.41 1.27
N GLU A 122 1.81 10.53 1.88
CA GLU A 122 1.31 11.72 1.14
C GLU A 122 2.33 12.26 0.13
N GLU A 123 3.61 12.08 0.38
CA GLU A 123 4.71 12.54 -0.47
C GLU A 123 4.79 11.84 -1.83
N VAL A 124 4.09 10.71 -2.00
CA VAL A 124 4.03 9.96 -3.28
C VAL A 124 2.88 10.47 -4.17
N GLY A 125 1.90 11.18 -3.56
CA GLY A 125 0.69 11.64 -4.22
C GLY A 125 -0.47 10.65 -4.12
N PHE A 126 -1.62 11.05 -4.66
CA PHE A 126 -2.85 10.25 -4.59
C PHE A 126 -2.91 9.20 -5.71
N PHE A 127 -2.90 7.93 -5.33
CA PHE A 127 -3.03 6.82 -6.28
C PHE A 127 -4.51 6.57 -6.62
N ASN A 128 -4.90 6.73 -7.88
CA ASN A 128 -6.29 6.61 -8.34
C ASN A 128 -6.47 5.62 -9.51
N ASP A 129 -5.87 4.45 -9.39
CA ASP A 129 -6.01 3.40 -10.40
C ASP A 129 -6.28 2.04 -9.74
N ILE A 130 -6.52 1.02 -10.55
CA ILE A 130 -6.69 -0.36 -10.09
C ILE A 130 -5.33 -0.93 -9.68
N ILE A 131 -5.27 -1.51 -8.50
CA ILE A 131 -4.05 -2.17 -8.01
C ILE A 131 -3.94 -3.56 -8.63
N SER A 132 -2.98 -3.71 -9.52
CA SER A 132 -2.48 -4.98 -10.03
C SER A 132 -1.10 -5.28 -9.43
N LYS A 133 -0.59 -6.50 -9.63
CA LYS A 133 0.78 -6.85 -9.19
C LYS A 133 1.85 -5.93 -9.80
N LYS A 134 1.64 -5.47 -11.03
CA LYS A 134 2.55 -4.56 -11.73
C LYS A 134 2.49 -3.14 -11.16
N THR A 135 1.28 -2.59 -10.99
CA THR A 135 1.09 -1.25 -10.42
C THR A 135 1.56 -1.17 -8.97
N LEU A 136 1.29 -2.22 -8.18
CA LEU A 136 1.77 -2.29 -6.79
C LEU A 136 3.29 -2.24 -6.69
N ARG A 137 4.00 -2.96 -7.58
CA ARG A 137 5.47 -2.88 -7.62
C ARG A 137 5.96 -1.47 -7.98
N GLY A 138 5.26 -0.77 -8.87
CA GLY A 138 5.54 0.64 -9.19
C GLY A 138 5.39 1.52 -7.96
N ILE A 139 4.25 1.45 -7.27
CA ILE A 139 3.99 2.21 -6.03
C ILE A 139 5.08 1.96 -4.98
N ILE A 140 5.45 0.70 -4.75
CA ILE A 140 6.52 0.35 -3.79
C ILE A 140 7.84 1.00 -4.19
N THR A 141 8.19 0.98 -5.47
CA THR A 141 9.42 1.60 -5.96
C THR A 141 9.41 3.12 -5.74
N ASP A 142 8.28 3.77 -5.99
CA ASP A 142 8.13 5.22 -5.81
C ASP A 142 8.14 5.59 -4.32
N VAL A 143 7.48 4.81 -3.46
CA VAL A 143 7.56 4.97 -1.99
C VAL A 143 9.00 4.88 -1.50
N ILE A 144 9.76 3.84 -1.92
CA ILE A 144 11.15 3.66 -1.50
C ILE A 144 12.03 4.85 -1.92
N LYS A 145 11.82 5.36 -3.15
CA LYS A 145 12.59 6.50 -3.66
C LYS A 145 12.25 7.80 -2.93
N THR A 146 10.99 8.00 -2.57
CA THR A 146 10.51 9.26 -2.00
C THR A 146 10.74 9.34 -0.49
N VAL A 147 10.37 8.29 0.25
CA VAL A 147 10.38 8.34 1.73
C VAL A 147 11.47 7.46 2.37
N GLY A 148 12.22 6.72 1.57
CA GLY A 148 13.30 5.85 2.01
C GLY A 148 12.84 4.50 2.55
N VAL A 149 13.83 3.62 2.85
CA VAL A 149 13.61 2.20 3.17
C VAL A 149 12.80 1.99 4.45
N ALA A 150 13.08 2.74 5.51
CA ALA A 150 12.42 2.54 6.81
C ALA A 150 10.89 2.77 6.72
N ARG A 151 10.46 3.90 6.19
CA ARG A 151 9.03 4.19 5.99
C ARG A 151 8.38 3.30 4.94
N ALA A 152 9.15 2.81 3.98
CA ALA A 152 8.68 1.82 3.02
C ALA A 152 8.36 0.46 3.67
N CYS A 153 9.07 0.07 4.72
CA CYS A 153 8.76 -1.14 5.49
C CYS A 153 7.40 -0.99 6.21
N ASP A 154 7.15 0.15 6.84
CA ASP A 154 5.86 0.43 7.50
C ASP A 154 4.70 0.42 6.47
N PHE A 155 4.91 1.02 5.30
CA PHE A 155 3.97 0.96 4.18
C PHE A 155 3.70 -0.48 3.73
N LEU A 156 4.73 -1.31 3.56
CA LEU A 156 4.58 -2.71 3.16
C LEU A 156 3.78 -3.52 4.19
N ASP A 157 3.99 -3.29 5.48
CA ASP A 157 3.22 -3.91 6.54
C ASP A 157 1.75 -3.45 6.54
N GLY A 158 1.51 -2.16 6.30
CA GLY A 158 0.17 -1.60 6.13
C GLY A 158 -0.59 -2.23 4.96
N ILE A 159 0.04 -2.29 3.80
CA ILE A 159 -0.53 -2.90 2.57
C ILE A 159 -0.79 -4.39 2.74
N LYS A 160 0.11 -5.12 3.39
CA LYS A 160 -0.09 -6.54 3.72
C LYS A 160 -1.34 -6.74 4.56
N ASN A 161 -1.45 -5.99 5.66
CA ASN A 161 -2.57 -6.11 6.59
C ASN A 161 -3.90 -5.71 5.94
N LEU A 162 -3.91 -4.64 5.14
CA LEU A 162 -5.09 -4.22 4.37
C LEU A 162 -5.48 -5.29 3.35
N GLY A 163 -4.50 -5.81 2.59
CA GLY A 163 -4.75 -6.81 1.56
C GLY A 163 -5.41 -8.07 2.11
N TYR A 164 -4.89 -8.63 3.20
CA TYR A 164 -5.49 -9.78 3.86
C TYR A 164 -6.89 -9.48 4.41
N ARG A 165 -7.06 -8.34 5.08
CA ARG A 165 -8.36 -7.94 5.62
C ARG A 165 -9.43 -7.85 4.53
N MET A 166 -9.06 -7.34 3.35
CA MET A 166 -9.99 -7.15 2.24
C MET A 166 -10.16 -8.40 1.36
N ALA A 167 -9.26 -9.36 1.45
CA ALA A 167 -9.44 -10.66 0.79
C ALA A 167 -10.44 -11.56 1.53
N TYR A 168 -10.69 -11.30 2.81
CA TYR A 168 -11.62 -12.07 3.65
C TYR A 168 -13.06 -11.54 3.61
N VAL A 169 -13.30 -10.34 3.12
CA VAL A 169 -14.64 -9.71 2.98
C VAL A 169 -15.27 -10.13 1.67
#